data_537bb355bd5b189c5d1eaf86af1bacb4
#
_entry.id   537bb355bd5b189c5d1eaf86af1bacb4
#
_cell.length_a   1.000
_cell.length_b   1.000
_cell.length_c   1.000
_cell.angle_alpha   90.00
_cell.angle_beta   90.00
_cell.angle_gamma   90.00
#
_symmetry.space_group_name_H-M   'P 1'
#
loop_
_entity.id
_entity.type
_entity.pdbx_description
1 polymer ?
#
loop_
_entity_poly.entity_id
_entity_poly.type
_entity_poly.pdbx_seq_one_letter_code
_entity_poly.pdbx_strand_id
1 'polypeptide(L)'
;MISISNLHKKFGKTIALNGVDFNCVQGSVTALMGPNGSGKSTLMKSVLGLVIPDSGKIIVDDADILHGFDYRNKIGYMPQTANYPQNLKVVELFDILKDLRTSETDDELIREFRIKEIYEKKFGQLSGGLKQRVSAAIAFLFNPKILILDEPTSSLDPLSAEIMKSKIHKSKLEGKLILVSSHLVSEVDEIADRLAFMLDGKIVIDKMLAEIRNGNGDVRLGKSIANLLNKI
;
A
#
# COMPACT_ATOMS: atom_id res chain seq x y z
N MET A 1 11.25 -5.52 -7.92
CA MET A 1 11.57 -5.77 -6.49
C MET A 1 11.68 -4.45 -5.75
N ILE A 2 11.28 -4.40 -4.48
CA ILE A 2 11.64 -3.31 -3.54
C ILE A 2 12.65 -3.89 -2.57
N SER A 3 13.79 -3.24 -2.37
CA SER A 3 14.83 -3.63 -1.42
C SER A 3 15.22 -2.43 -0.56
N ILE A 4 15.17 -2.61 0.75
CA ILE A 4 15.46 -1.59 1.75
C ILE A 4 16.54 -2.13 2.67
N SER A 5 17.61 -1.34 2.88
CA SER A 5 18.76 -1.74 3.70
C SER A 5 19.11 -0.67 4.71
N ASN A 6 19.09 -1.05 5.98
CA ASN A 6 19.51 -0.24 7.14
C ASN A 6 18.91 1.18 7.13
N LEU A 7 17.58 1.27 6.90
CA LEU A 7 16.91 2.55 6.70
C LEU A 7 16.62 3.25 8.02
N HIS A 8 17.03 4.52 8.10
CA HIS A 8 16.80 5.37 9.28
C HIS A 8 16.05 6.65 8.91
N LYS A 9 15.11 7.06 9.77
CA LYS A 9 14.42 8.34 9.66
C LYS A 9 14.01 8.87 11.03
N LYS A 10 14.32 10.15 11.27
CA LYS A 10 13.87 10.92 12.44
C LYS A 10 13.04 12.13 12.01
N PHE A 11 12.08 12.50 12.83
CA PHE A 11 11.35 13.75 12.77
C PHE A 11 11.51 14.45 14.10
N GLY A 12 12.39 15.44 14.16
CA GLY A 12 12.80 16.07 15.41
C GLY A 12 13.38 15.03 16.40
N LYS A 13 12.70 14.81 17.53
CA LYS A 13 13.12 13.83 18.54
C LYS A 13 12.54 12.43 18.30
N THR A 14 11.57 12.28 17.40
CA THR A 14 10.87 11.01 17.14
C THR A 14 11.61 10.17 16.11
N ILE A 15 12.04 8.98 16.46
CA ILE A 15 12.61 8.01 15.53
C ILE A 15 11.44 7.27 14.87
N ALA A 16 11.27 7.48 13.55
CA ALA A 16 10.21 6.84 12.78
C ALA A 16 10.67 5.54 12.10
N LEU A 17 11.94 5.48 11.69
CA LEU A 17 12.59 4.28 11.13
C LEU A 17 13.93 4.10 11.82
N ASN A 18 14.23 2.89 12.27
CA ASN A 18 15.39 2.57 13.10
C ASN A 18 16.11 1.32 12.60
N GLY A 19 16.87 1.47 11.50
CA GLY A 19 17.64 0.38 10.90
C GLY A 19 16.70 -0.66 10.26
N VAL A 20 15.80 -0.22 9.38
CA VAL A 20 14.84 -1.11 8.71
C VAL A 20 15.53 -1.82 7.55
N ASP A 21 15.54 -3.16 7.60
CA ASP A 21 15.84 -4.05 6.48
C ASP A 21 14.53 -4.71 6.03
N PHE A 22 14.19 -4.59 4.74
CA PHE A 22 12.92 -5.08 4.24
C PHE A 22 12.94 -5.29 2.73
N ASN A 23 12.32 -6.38 2.26
CA ASN A 23 12.23 -6.69 0.84
C ASN A 23 10.83 -7.11 0.45
N CYS A 24 10.37 -6.63 -0.74
CA CYS A 24 9.15 -7.12 -1.38
C CYS A 24 9.48 -7.66 -2.77
N VAL A 25 8.83 -8.77 -3.13
CA VAL A 25 9.06 -9.47 -4.40
C VAL A 25 7.83 -9.40 -5.30
N GLN A 26 8.05 -9.58 -6.61
CA GLN A 26 6.98 -9.64 -7.60
C GLN A 26 6.11 -10.89 -7.42
N GLY A 27 4.85 -10.81 -7.85
CA GLY A 27 3.88 -11.89 -7.75
C GLY A 27 3.45 -12.21 -6.31
N SER A 28 3.66 -11.27 -5.38
CA SER A 28 3.36 -11.46 -3.96
C SER A 28 2.71 -10.24 -3.35
N VAL A 29 1.79 -10.47 -2.43
CA VAL A 29 1.22 -9.45 -1.54
C VAL A 29 1.93 -9.52 -0.21
N THR A 30 2.67 -8.46 0.12
CA THR A 30 3.30 -8.29 1.44
C THR A 30 2.45 -7.34 2.28
N ALA A 31 1.95 -7.82 3.42
CA ALA A 31 1.23 -7.00 4.39
C ALA A 31 2.18 -6.41 5.42
N LEU A 32 2.17 -5.09 5.53
CA LEU A 32 2.88 -4.34 6.56
C LEU A 32 1.93 -4.04 7.71
N MET A 33 2.06 -4.75 8.81
CA MET A 33 1.25 -4.58 10.02
C MET A 33 2.02 -3.86 11.12
N GLY A 34 1.30 -3.44 12.14
CA GLY A 34 1.86 -2.83 13.35
C GLY A 34 0.95 -1.74 13.92
N PRO A 35 1.18 -1.30 15.16
CA PRO A 35 0.38 -0.27 15.79
C PRO A 35 0.52 1.09 15.10
N ASN A 36 -0.39 2.02 15.43
CA ASN A 36 -0.26 3.40 14.97
C ASN A 36 1.04 4.01 15.52
N GLY A 37 1.72 4.77 14.66
CA GLY A 37 3.02 5.37 15.01
C GLY A 37 4.23 4.42 14.88
N SER A 38 4.06 3.15 14.51
CA SER A 38 5.19 2.21 14.33
C SER A 38 6.12 2.53 13.16
N GLY A 39 5.73 3.43 12.25
CA GLY A 39 6.55 3.85 11.10
C GLY A 39 6.07 3.36 9.73
N LYS A 40 4.97 2.60 9.63
CA LYS A 40 4.45 2.03 8.36
C LYS A 40 4.32 3.05 7.24
N SER A 41 3.54 4.10 7.47
CA SER A 41 3.33 5.15 6.44
C SER A 41 4.63 5.92 6.14
N THR A 42 5.54 6.05 7.11
CA THR A 42 6.88 6.63 6.86
C THR A 42 7.69 5.74 5.94
N LEU A 43 7.69 4.42 6.17
CA LEU A 43 8.37 3.46 5.31
C LEU A 43 7.83 3.50 3.88
N MET A 44 6.49 3.41 3.71
CA MET A 44 5.85 3.49 2.40
C MET A 44 6.16 4.82 1.69
N LYS A 45 6.07 5.95 2.40
CA LYS A 45 6.40 7.28 1.86
C LYS A 45 7.88 7.40 1.51
N SER A 46 8.77 6.71 2.23
CA SER A 46 10.20 6.67 1.87
C SER A 46 10.43 5.91 0.56
N VAL A 47 9.75 4.77 0.35
CA VAL A 47 9.79 4.04 -0.93
C VAL A 47 9.28 4.91 -2.09
N LEU A 48 8.26 5.74 -1.85
CA LEU A 48 7.74 6.68 -2.84
C LEU A 48 8.64 7.91 -3.06
N GLY A 49 9.70 8.07 -2.25
CA GLY A 49 10.54 9.28 -2.24
C GLY A 49 9.80 10.54 -1.79
N LEU A 50 8.66 10.39 -1.09
CA LEU A 50 7.93 11.48 -0.46
C LEU A 50 8.50 11.84 0.92
N VAL A 51 9.24 10.92 1.52
CA VAL A 51 10.04 11.12 2.73
C VAL A 51 11.47 10.71 2.40
N ILE A 52 12.41 11.64 2.50
CA ILE A 52 13.84 11.38 2.31
C ILE A 52 14.37 10.74 3.60
N PRO A 53 14.94 9.53 3.56
CA PRO A 53 15.58 8.92 4.72
C PRO A 53 16.82 9.68 5.16
N ASP A 54 17.20 9.56 6.43
CA ASP A 54 18.41 10.19 6.96
C ASP A 54 19.66 9.36 6.64
N SER A 55 19.49 8.04 6.53
CA SER A 55 20.53 7.08 6.08
C SER A 55 19.90 5.76 5.64
N GLY A 56 20.71 4.89 5.06
CA GLY A 56 20.29 3.63 4.47
C GLY A 56 20.04 3.74 2.97
N LYS A 57 19.53 2.67 2.37
CA LYS A 57 19.34 2.58 0.92
C LYS A 57 17.98 1.99 0.59
N ILE A 58 17.35 2.53 -0.46
CA ILE A 58 16.12 1.98 -1.05
C ILE A 58 16.33 1.81 -2.55
N ILE A 59 16.09 0.60 -3.03
CA ILE A 59 16.10 0.26 -4.45
C ILE A 59 14.70 -0.19 -4.85
N VAL A 60 14.15 0.40 -5.92
CA VAL A 60 12.86 0.05 -6.49
C VAL A 60 13.04 -0.28 -7.96
N ASP A 61 12.76 -1.53 -8.34
CA ASP A 61 12.91 -2.04 -9.71
C ASP A 61 14.28 -1.67 -10.31
N ASP A 62 15.35 -1.99 -9.57
CA ASP A 62 16.77 -1.76 -9.86
C ASP A 62 17.21 -0.29 -9.85
N ALA A 63 16.32 0.65 -9.58
CA ALA A 63 16.63 2.06 -9.44
C ALA A 63 16.80 2.46 -7.96
N ASP A 64 17.91 3.14 -7.65
CA ASP A 64 18.09 3.79 -6.36
C ASP A 64 17.23 5.06 -6.32
N ILE A 65 16.35 5.17 -5.32
CA ILE A 65 15.39 6.27 -5.22
C ILE A 65 16.03 7.67 -5.07
N LEU A 66 17.30 7.73 -4.68
CA LEU A 66 18.03 8.99 -4.54
C LEU A 66 18.58 9.51 -5.88
N HIS A 67 18.63 8.68 -6.93
CA HIS A 67 19.25 9.01 -8.21
C HIS A 67 18.25 9.26 -9.34
N GLY A 68 16.98 9.49 -9.04
CA GLY A 68 15.96 9.81 -10.04
C GLY A 68 14.55 9.53 -9.59
N PHE A 69 13.57 9.87 -10.43
CA PHE A 69 12.15 9.75 -10.10
C PHE A 69 11.38 8.83 -11.04
N ASP A 70 12.01 8.33 -12.11
CA ASP A 70 11.36 7.55 -13.18
C ASP A 70 10.75 6.24 -12.66
N TYR A 71 11.31 5.66 -11.59
CA TYR A 71 10.76 4.48 -10.93
C TYR A 71 9.32 4.69 -10.44
N ARG A 72 8.92 5.95 -10.14
CA ARG A 72 7.55 6.29 -9.72
C ARG A 72 6.52 6.02 -10.82
N ASN A 73 6.92 6.05 -12.09
CA ASN A 73 6.04 5.72 -13.20
C ASN A 73 5.57 4.25 -13.18
N LYS A 74 6.27 3.39 -12.44
CA LYS A 74 5.95 1.98 -12.27
C LYS A 74 5.09 1.71 -11.04
N ILE A 75 4.82 2.75 -10.20
CA ILE A 75 4.12 2.62 -8.92
C ILE A 75 2.72 3.21 -9.02
N GLY A 76 1.73 2.43 -8.58
CA GLY A 76 0.42 2.92 -8.19
C GLY A 76 0.38 3.09 -6.67
N TYR A 77 -0.01 4.27 -6.21
CA TYR A 77 -0.08 4.58 -4.79
C TYR A 77 -1.49 4.95 -4.36
N MET A 78 -1.97 4.28 -3.34
CA MET A 78 -3.22 4.62 -2.65
C MET A 78 -2.90 5.04 -1.23
N PRO A 79 -3.00 6.34 -0.89
CA PRO A 79 -2.78 6.82 0.48
C PRO A 79 -3.93 6.46 1.40
N GLN A 80 -3.67 6.33 2.70
CA GLN A 80 -4.70 6.10 3.73
C GLN A 80 -5.80 7.17 3.69
N THR A 81 -5.44 8.42 3.47
CA THR A 81 -6.40 9.51 3.28
C THR A 81 -6.22 10.10 1.89
N ALA A 82 -7.24 9.96 1.07
CA ALA A 82 -7.26 10.56 -0.27
C ALA A 82 -7.31 12.09 -0.17
N ASN A 83 -6.23 12.75 -0.58
CA ASN A 83 -6.07 14.20 -0.50
C ASN A 83 -5.80 14.78 -1.89
N TYR A 84 -6.85 14.85 -2.70
CA TYR A 84 -6.85 15.49 -4.01
C TYR A 84 -7.44 16.91 -3.92
N PRO A 85 -7.23 17.78 -4.93
CA PRO A 85 -7.80 19.12 -4.95
C PRO A 85 -9.33 19.10 -4.79
N GLN A 86 -9.83 19.76 -3.74
CA GLN A 86 -11.21 19.65 -3.29
C GLN A 86 -12.22 20.32 -4.25
N ASN A 87 -11.75 21.27 -5.05
CA ASN A 87 -12.54 22.06 -6.01
C ASN A 87 -12.66 21.40 -7.38
N LEU A 88 -11.83 20.41 -7.71
CA LEU A 88 -11.90 19.70 -8.99
C LEU A 88 -13.03 18.68 -8.99
N LYS A 89 -13.68 18.53 -10.13
CA LYS A 89 -14.61 17.41 -10.39
C LYS A 89 -13.83 16.10 -10.48
N VAL A 90 -14.49 14.99 -10.20
CA VAL A 90 -13.87 13.66 -10.31
C VAL A 90 -13.36 13.40 -11.73
N VAL A 91 -14.13 13.76 -12.75
CA VAL A 91 -13.72 13.61 -14.16
C VAL A 91 -12.46 14.40 -14.45
N GLU A 92 -12.36 15.64 -13.99
CA GLU A 92 -11.18 16.50 -14.21
C GLU A 92 -9.92 15.91 -13.58
N LEU A 93 -10.03 15.22 -12.42
CA LEU A 93 -8.91 14.52 -11.82
C LEU A 93 -8.38 13.37 -12.73
N PHE A 94 -9.30 12.60 -13.32
CA PHE A 94 -8.91 11.52 -14.25
C PHE A 94 -8.32 12.08 -15.55
N ASP A 95 -8.90 13.16 -16.10
CA ASP A 95 -8.40 13.79 -17.33
C ASP A 95 -6.99 14.34 -17.15
N ILE A 96 -6.74 15.08 -16.06
CA ILE A 96 -5.39 15.59 -15.73
C ILE A 96 -4.38 14.44 -15.63
N LEU A 97 -4.75 13.33 -14.98
CA LEU A 97 -3.85 12.19 -14.85
C LEU A 97 -3.58 11.50 -16.20
N LYS A 98 -4.60 11.38 -17.05
CA LYS A 98 -4.46 10.82 -18.40
C LYS A 98 -3.61 11.72 -19.31
N ASP A 99 -3.74 13.04 -19.18
CA ASP A 99 -2.90 14.00 -19.92
C ASP A 99 -1.43 13.96 -19.51
N LEU A 100 -1.16 13.65 -18.24
CA LEU A 100 0.21 13.51 -17.72
C LEU A 100 0.90 12.21 -18.16
N ARG A 101 0.14 11.20 -18.58
CA ARG A 101 0.64 9.88 -18.97
C ARG A 101 -0.03 9.38 -20.24
N THR A 102 0.75 9.15 -21.27
CA THR A 102 0.28 8.62 -22.57
C THR A 102 0.15 7.08 -22.60
N SER A 103 -0.04 6.44 -21.47
CA SER A 103 -0.15 4.98 -21.35
C SER A 103 -1.62 4.53 -21.34
N GLU A 104 -1.87 3.29 -21.75
CA GLU A 104 -3.19 2.66 -21.65
C GLU A 104 -3.71 2.68 -20.21
N THR A 105 -5.03 2.87 -20.06
CA THR A 105 -5.70 2.92 -18.76
C THR A 105 -6.46 1.64 -18.46
N ASP A 106 -6.41 1.22 -17.18
CA ASP A 106 -7.26 0.19 -16.62
C ASP A 106 -8.48 0.82 -15.96
N ASP A 107 -9.61 0.79 -16.66
CA ASP A 107 -10.87 1.36 -16.19
C ASP A 107 -11.72 0.37 -15.37
N GLU A 108 -11.18 -0.79 -14.96
CA GLU A 108 -11.93 -1.81 -14.22
C GLU A 108 -12.53 -1.25 -12.93
N LEU A 109 -11.72 -0.64 -12.05
CA LEU A 109 -12.24 -0.07 -10.80
C LEU A 109 -13.15 1.15 -11.03
N ILE A 110 -13.01 1.89 -12.14
CA ILE A 110 -13.94 2.95 -12.50
C ILE A 110 -15.34 2.37 -12.74
N ARG A 111 -15.43 1.20 -13.40
CA ARG A 111 -16.70 0.50 -13.66
C ARG A 111 -17.26 -0.13 -12.38
N GLU A 112 -16.44 -0.94 -11.69
CA GLU A 112 -16.88 -1.71 -10.51
C GLU A 112 -17.34 -0.81 -9.36
N PHE A 113 -16.67 0.32 -9.13
CA PHE A 113 -17.04 1.31 -8.13
C PHE A 113 -18.08 2.32 -8.61
N ARG A 114 -18.56 2.19 -9.86
CA ARG A 114 -19.52 3.12 -10.50
C ARG A 114 -19.08 4.58 -10.42
N ILE A 115 -17.79 4.85 -10.59
CA ILE A 115 -17.23 6.19 -10.43
C ILE A 115 -17.79 7.17 -11.45
N LYS A 116 -18.22 6.70 -12.63
CA LYS A 116 -18.86 7.55 -13.65
C LYS A 116 -20.13 8.26 -13.14
N GLU A 117 -20.85 7.66 -12.19
CA GLU A 117 -22.07 8.27 -11.60
C GLU A 117 -21.77 9.52 -10.75
N ILE A 118 -20.51 9.70 -10.36
CA ILE A 118 -20.05 10.83 -9.54
C ILE A 118 -19.04 11.73 -10.27
N TYR A 119 -18.84 11.55 -11.58
CA TYR A 119 -17.87 12.32 -12.38
C TYR A 119 -18.04 13.83 -12.25
N GLU A 120 -19.30 14.31 -12.25
CA GLU A 120 -19.63 15.74 -12.16
C GLU A 120 -19.54 16.32 -10.73
N LYS A 121 -19.36 15.48 -9.71
CA LYS A 121 -19.22 15.94 -8.33
C LYS A 121 -17.81 16.43 -8.07
N LYS A 122 -17.69 17.52 -7.30
CA LYS A 122 -16.38 17.99 -6.80
C LYS A 122 -15.84 17.00 -5.76
N PHE A 123 -14.54 16.75 -5.78
CA PHE A 123 -13.90 15.81 -4.85
C PHE A 123 -14.20 16.15 -3.38
N GLY A 124 -14.24 17.45 -3.05
CA GLY A 124 -14.57 17.92 -1.70
C GLY A 124 -15.98 17.55 -1.20
N GLN A 125 -16.92 17.29 -2.11
CA GLN A 125 -18.31 16.94 -1.79
C GLN A 125 -18.54 15.43 -1.58
N LEU A 126 -17.50 14.61 -1.81
CA LEU A 126 -17.59 13.16 -1.69
C LEU A 126 -17.53 12.74 -0.23
N SER A 127 -18.27 11.68 0.13
CA SER A 127 -18.08 10.96 1.39
C SER A 127 -16.71 10.30 1.46
N GLY A 128 -16.24 9.93 2.66
CA GLY A 128 -14.97 9.23 2.84
C GLY A 128 -14.85 7.97 1.99
N GLY A 129 -15.87 7.13 1.96
CA GLY A 129 -15.89 5.92 1.13
C GLY A 129 -15.82 6.20 -0.37
N LEU A 130 -16.51 7.25 -0.86
CA LEU A 130 -16.41 7.64 -2.27
C LEU A 130 -15.03 8.19 -2.62
N LYS A 131 -14.41 8.99 -1.73
CA LYS A 131 -13.02 9.44 -1.88
C LYS A 131 -12.07 8.26 -1.96
N GLN A 132 -12.27 7.25 -1.13
CA GLN A 132 -11.45 6.05 -1.11
C GLN A 132 -11.60 5.23 -2.39
N ARG A 133 -12.83 5.07 -2.93
CA ARG A 133 -13.07 4.43 -4.23
C ARG A 133 -12.36 5.17 -5.38
N VAL A 134 -12.44 6.50 -5.42
CA VAL A 134 -11.74 7.31 -6.43
C VAL A 134 -10.22 7.14 -6.28
N SER A 135 -9.68 7.17 -5.04
CA SER A 135 -8.26 6.98 -4.77
C SER A 135 -7.77 5.59 -5.22
N ALA A 136 -8.55 4.55 -4.95
CA ALA A 136 -8.27 3.20 -5.42
C ALA A 136 -8.23 3.14 -6.95
N ALA A 137 -9.24 3.67 -7.64
CA ALA A 137 -9.27 3.68 -9.11
C ALA A 137 -8.06 4.41 -9.71
N ILE A 138 -7.63 5.52 -9.11
CA ILE A 138 -6.43 6.25 -9.53
C ILE A 138 -5.16 5.42 -9.33
N ALA A 139 -5.03 4.71 -8.20
CA ALA A 139 -3.85 3.89 -7.93
C ALA A 139 -3.65 2.77 -8.96
N PHE A 140 -4.73 2.22 -9.50
CA PHE A 140 -4.67 1.14 -10.50
C PHE A 140 -4.76 1.64 -11.96
N LEU A 141 -5.08 2.92 -12.19
CA LEU A 141 -5.46 3.48 -13.48
C LEU A 141 -4.48 3.15 -14.63
N PHE A 142 -3.20 3.20 -14.40
CA PHE A 142 -2.17 2.98 -15.42
C PHE A 142 -1.53 1.59 -15.36
N ASN A 143 -2.24 0.63 -14.81
CA ASN A 143 -1.80 -0.76 -14.70
C ASN A 143 -0.35 -0.89 -14.17
N PRO A 144 -0.01 -0.30 -13.01
CA PRO A 144 1.36 -0.23 -12.52
C PRO A 144 1.91 -1.63 -12.19
N LYS A 145 3.25 -1.78 -12.28
CA LYS A 145 3.94 -3.02 -11.89
C LYS A 145 4.05 -3.19 -10.37
N ILE A 146 4.00 -2.08 -9.64
CA ILE A 146 4.14 -2.02 -8.19
C ILE A 146 2.93 -1.28 -7.63
N LEU A 147 2.28 -1.85 -6.63
CA LEU A 147 1.18 -1.25 -5.90
C LEU A 147 1.58 -1.03 -4.44
N ILE A 148 1.45 0.19 -3.97
CA ILE A 148 1.64 0.56 -2.56
C ILE A 148 0.30 1.09 -2.06
N LEU A 149 -0.36 0.34 -1.16
CA LEU A 149 -1.73 0.56 -0.75
C LEU A 149 -1.77 0.73 0.78
N ASP A 150 -2.02 1.97 1.24
CA ASP A 150 -2.05 2.29 2.66
C ASP A 150 -3.50 2.18 3.19
N GLU A 151 -3.82 1.10 3.90
CA GLU A 151 -5.15 0.73 4.42
C GLU A 151 -6.26 0.74 3.33
N PRO A 152 -6.13 -0.05 2.26
CA PRO A 152 -6.92 0.12 1.04
C PRO A 152 -8.42 -0.14 1.20
N THR A 153 -8.84 -0.89 2.19
CA THR A 153 -10.25 -1.23 2.45
C THR A 153 -10.86 -0.39 3.55
N SER A 154 -10.04 0.39 4.28
CA SER A 154 -10.56 1.28 5.32
C SER A 154 -11.58 2.26 4.74
N SER A 155 -12.67 2.50 5.45
CA SER A 155 -13.77 3.39 5.01
C SER A 155 -14.55 2.93 3.77
N LEU A 156 -14.28 1.75 3.20
CA LEU A 156 -15.11 1.13 2.18
C LEU A 156 -16.29 0.37 2.80
N ASP A 157 -17.41 0.36 2.12
CA ASP A 157 -18.51 -0.56 2.45
C ASP A 157 -18.11 -2.01 2.09
N PRO A 158 -18.82 -3.02 2.63
CA PRO A 158 -18.43 -4.42 2.43
C PRO A 158 -18.30 -4.84 0.97
N LEU A 159 -19.20 -4.39 0.10
CA LEU A 159 -19.15 -4.73 -1.33
C LEU A 159 -17.90 -4.12 -1.99
N SER A 160 -17.63 -2.86 -1.71
CA SER A 160 -16.45 -2.17 -2.25
C SER A 160 -15.14 -2.76 -1.70
N ALA A 161 -15.13 -3.22 -0.45
CA ALA A 161 -13.98 -3.91 0.12
C ALA A 161 -13.70 -5.24 -0.62
N GLU A 162 -14.74 -6.03 -0.95
CA GLU A 162 -14.59 -7.26 -1.72
C GLU A 162 -14.10 -6.99 -3.16
N ILE A 163 -14.61 -5.95 -3.83
CA ILE A 163 -14.09 -5.52 -5.14
C ILE A 163 -12.60 -5.18 -5.05
N MET A 164 -12.19 -4.46 -4.01
CA MET A 164 -10.79 -4.09 -3.79
C MET A 164 -9.89 -5.31 -3.55
N LYS A 165 -10.31 -6.25 -2.70
CA LYS A 165 -9.58 -7.51 -2.45
C LYS A 165 -9.44 -8.34 -3.73
N SER A 166 -10.51 -8.45 -4.50
CA SER A 166 -10.52 -9.15 -5.80
C SER A 166 -9.52 -8.52 -6.78
N LYS A 167 -9.47 -7.17 -6.83
CA LYS A 167 -8.52 -6.45 -7.68
C LYS A 167 -7.07 -6.64 -7.24
N ILE A 168 -6.81 -6.65 -5.92
CA ILE A 168 -5.48 -6.97 -5.36
C ILE A 168 -5.07 -8.40 -5.76
N HIS A 169 -5.97 -9.37 -5.58
CA HIS A 169 -5.70 -10.77 -5.93
C HIS A 169 -5.40 -10.95 -7.43
N LYS A 170 -6.22 -10.34 -8.29
CA LYS A 170 -6.01 -10.35 -9.75
C LYS A 170 -4.64 -9.74 -10.11
N SER A 171 -4.31 -8.61 -9.54
CA SER A 171 -3.02 -7.92 -9.76
C SER A 171 -1.82 -8.79 -9.33
N LYS A 172 -1.96 -9.54 -8.24
CA LYS A 172 -0.95 -10.52 -7.81
C LYS A 172 -0.78 -11.62 -8.87
N LEU A 173 -1.87 -12.19 -9.39
CA LEU A 173 -1.82 -13.22 -10.43
C LEU A 173 -1.19 -12.72 -11.74
N GLU A 174 -1.29 -11.43 -12.02
CA GLU A 174 -0.60 -10.75 -13.12
C GLU A 174 0.90 -10.52 -12.84
N GLY A 175 1.42 -11.00 -11.71
CA GLY A 175 2.83 -10.92 -11.35
C GLY A 175 3.26 -9.57 -10.74
N LYS A 176 2.33 -8.70 -10.36
CA LYS A 176 2.67 -7.41 -9.76
C LYS A 176 3.21 -7.57 -8.33
N LEU A 177 4.05 -6.63 -7.92
CA LEU A 177 4.48 -6.49 -6.54
C LEU A 177 3.45 -5.64 -5.80
N ILE A 178 2.96 -6.12 -4.66
CA ILE A 178 1.94 -5.43 -3.89
C ILE A 178 2.38 -5.32 -2.42
N LEU A 179 2.50 -4.09 -1.94
CA LEU A 179 2.72 -3.76 -0.53
C LEU A 179 1.45 -3.11 0.01
N VAL A 180 0.81 -3.75 0.97
CA VAL A 180 -0.36 -3.22 1.65
C VAL A 180 -0.06 -2.95 3.11
N SER A 181 -0.56 -1.86 3.69
CA SER A 181 -0.68 -1.74 5.13
C SER A 181 -2.08 -2.14 5.57
N SER A 182 -2.18 -2.81 6.69
CA SER A 182 -3.46 -3.05 7.38
C SER A 182 -3.24 -3.21 8.89
N HIS A 183 -4.22 -2.82 9.66
CA HIS A 183 -4.29 -3.11 11.09
C HIS A 183 -5.26 -4.26 11.42
N LEU A 184 -5.96 -4.79 10.40
CA LEU A 184 -6.94 -5.87 10.54
C LEU A 184 -6.30 -7.21 10.14
N VAL A 185 -6.14 -8.09 11.12
CA VAL A 185 -5.56 -9.43 10.91
C VAL A 185 -6.39 -10.28 9.94
N SER A 186 -7.73 -10.17 10.00
CA SER A 186 -8.63 -10.89 9.10
C SER A 186 -8.41 -10.52 7.64
N GLU A 187 -8.20 -9.24 7.36
CA GLU A 187 -7.91 -8.76 6.01
C GLU A 187 -6.56 -9.27 5.50
N VAL A 188 -5.54 -9.20 6.34
CA VAL A 188 -4.22 -9.74 6.00
C VAL A 188 -4.28 -11.24 5.72
N ASP A 189 -5.06 -11.99 6.52
CA ASP A 189 -5.25 -13.43 6.34
C ASP A 189 -5.90 -13.81 5.00
N GLU A 190 -6.73 -12.91 4.45
CA GLU A 190 -7.41 -13.10 3.16
C GLU A 190 -6.56 -12.75 1.94
N ILE A 191 -5.76 -11.66 2.01
CA ILE A 191 -5.12 -11.12 0.81
C ILE A 191 -3.60 -11.32 0.74
N ALA A 192 -2.92 -11.51 1.88
CA ALA A 192 -1.47 -11.49 1.92
C ALA A 192 -0.82 -12.87 1.81
N ASP A 193 0.38 -12.90 1.25
CA ASP A 193 1.26 -14.08 1.24
C ASP A 193 2.32 -13.99 2.34
N ARG A 194 2.74 -12.77 2.66
CA ARG A 194 3.82 -12.46 3.60
C ARG A 194 3.37 -11.38 4.57
N LEU A 195 3.78 -11.53 5.82
CA LEU A 195 3.58 -10.57 6.90
C LEU A 195 4.91 -9.96 7.30
N ALA A 196 4.99 -8.64 7.26
CA ALA A 196 6.00 -7.84 7.94
C ALA A 196 5.32 -7.09 9.10
N PHE A 197 5.77 -7.30 10.34
CA PHE A 197 5.21 -6.59 11.49
C PHE A 197 6.22 -5.55 11.98
N MET A 198 5.74 -4.30 12.04
CA MET A 198 6.56 -3.15 12.39
C MET A 198 6.23 -2.67 13.81
N LEU A 199 7.26 -2.51 14.64
CA LEU A 199 7.18 -1.99 16.01
C LEU A 199 8.34 -1.02 16.24
N ASP A 200 8.06 0.16 16.80
CA ASP A 200 9.05 1.18 17.17
C ASP A 200 10.11 1.45 16.07
N GLY A 201 9.63 1.57 14.83
CA GLY A 201 10.47 1.86 13.67
C GLY A 201 11.30 0.69 13.15
N LYS A 202 11.07 -0.54 13.61
CA LYS A 202 11.77 -1.76 13.18
C LYS A 202 10.82 -2.80 12.63
N ILE A 203 11.26 -3.62 11.69
CA ILE A 203 10.56 -4.85 11.32
C ILE A 203 10.97 -5.93 12.33
N VAL A 204 10.01 -6.39 13.12
CA VAL A 204 10.24 -7.39 14.17
C VAL A 204 9.77 -8.79 13.78
N ILE A 205 8.84 -8.90 12.83
CA ILE A 205 8.44 -10.15 12.18
C ILE A 205 8.49 -9.93 10.68
N ASP A 206 9.08 -10.86 9.95
CA ASP A 206 9.08 -10.89 8.49
C ASP A 206 9.04 -12.35 8.03
N LYS A 207 7.83 -12.84 7.72
CA LYS A 207 7.58 -14.27 7.43
C LYS A 207 6.49 -14.47 6.39
N MET A 208 6.57 -15.59 5.67
CA MET A 208 5.43 -16.06 4.87
C MET A 208 4.26 -16.45 5.78
N LEU A 209 3.04 -16.12 5.39
CA LEU A 209 1.85 -16.51 6.18
C LEU A 209 1.71 -18.03 6.31
N ALA A 210 2.12 -18.78 5.30
CA ALA A 210 2.16 -20.23 5.36
C ALA A 210 3.07 -20.75 6.49
N GLU A 211 4.22 -20.13 6.72
CA GLU A 211 5.13 -20.49 7.82
C GLU A 211 4.51 -20.19 9.19
N ILE A 212 3.81 -19.04 9.29
CA ILE A 212 3.14 -18.64 10.54
C ILE A 212 1.99 -19.61 10.87
N ARG A 213 1.24 -20.08 9.86
CA ARG A 213 0.15 -21.04 10.01
C ARG A 213 0.66 -22.44 10.36
N ASN A 214 1.66 -22.96 9.64
CA ASN A 214 2.18 -24.31 9.83
C ASN A 214 2.88 -24.50 11.19
N GLY A 215 3.45 -23.43 11.76
CA GLY A 215 4.12 -23.48 13.07
C GLY A 215 3.17 -23.59 14.28
N ASN A 216 1.85 -23.41 14.11
CA ASN A 216 0.90 -23.28 15.22
C ASN A 216 -0.38 -24.16 15.08
N GLY A 217 -0.44 -25.10 14.12
CA GLY A 217 -1.64 -25.91 13.88
C GLY A 217 -2.85 -25.05 13.47
N ASP A 218 -4.04 -25.44 13.90
CA ASP A 218 -5.33 -24.78 13.57
C ASP A 218 -5.57 -23.45 14.33
N VAL A 219 -4.48 -22.74 14.69
CA VAL A 219 -4.54 -21.49 15.46
C VAL A 219 -4.79 -20.29 14.55
N ARG A 220 -5.79 -19.46 14.87
CA ARG A 220 -6.08 -18.21 14.15
C ARG A 220 -4.83 -17.34 14.02
N LEU A 221 -4.62 -16.73 12.84
CA LEU A 221 -3.45 -15.90 12.52
C LEU A 221 -3.13 -14.85 13.62
N GLY A 222 -4.16 -14.19 14.17
CA GLY A 222 -3.97 -13.20 15.24
C GLY A 222 -3.29 -13.75 16.49
N LYS A 223 -3.64 -14.99 16.90
CA LYS A 223 -3.02 -15.64 18.05
C LYS A 223 -1.57 -16.05 17.73
N SER A 224 -1.31 -16.47 16.51
CA SER A 224 0.03 -16.79 16.04
C SER A 224 0.94 -15.57 16.03
N ILE A 225 0.45 -14.41 15.54
CA ILE A 225 1.18 -13.14 15.58
C ILE A 225 1.46 -12.74 17.03
N ALA A 226 0.46 -12.78 17.92
CA ALA A 226 0.64 -12.46 19.34
C ALA A 226 1.69 -13.34 20.02
N ASN A 227 1.70 -14.65 19.73
CA ASN A 227 2.71 -15.57 20.24
C ASN A 227 4.12 -15.26 19.72
N LEU A 228 4.25 -14.79 18.47
CA LEU A 228 5.54 -14.37 17.93
C LEU A 228 6.03 -13.06 18.60
N LEU A 229 5.13 -12.10 18.82
CA LEU A 229 5.47 -10.84 19.47
C LEU A 229 5.87 -11.01 20.93
N ASN A 230 5.27 -11.96 21.65
CA ASN A 230 5.63 -12.27 23.04
C ASN A 230 7.03 -12.91 23.20
N LYS A 231 7.68 -13.31 22.11
CA LYS A 231 9.04 -13.91 22.11
C LYS A 231 10.15 -12.89 21.79
N ILE A 232 9.77 -11.67 21.46
CA ILE A 232 10.65 -10.53 21.14
C ILE A 232 10.80 -9.65 22.36
#